data_23c9c6ccc6d0f2d7e53e19144df4d2bb
#
_entry.id   23c9c6ccc6d0f2d7e53e19144df4d2bb
#
_cell.length_a   1.000
_cell.length_b   1.000
_cell.length_c   1.000
_cell.angle_alpha   90.00
_cell.angle_beta   90.00
_cell.angle_gamma   90.00
#
_symmetry.space_group_name_H-M   'P 1'
#
loop_
_entity.id
_entity.type
_entity.pdbx_description
1 polymer ?
#
loop_
_entity_poly.entity_id
_entity_poly.type
_entity_poly.pdbx_seq_one_letter_code
_entity_poly.pdbx_strand_id
1 'polypeptide(L)'
;MKKRIWKIVSAALCMIMVMSQTVFADSIMGGEKEYVSLGADLSQKEKETVLKLLDIDNLEDYDVEYITNKQEHEYLDEYLSKSVIGSRALSSVRVKEGGDGIEVKTYNISFCTEGMYRNALATAGMENAQVTVAGPFNISGTAALVGAMKAYESMTGEKVSEENLDAANQELVVTGQVAESIGEEEAEQLMALVKEKVVSRGAESVEDIETIIDESANELNIKLSDEDRARIEELMQKISDLDLDIDQLKEQAKDIYNKLESMGIKFNEGFFTKLKNWFLSLFDFLR
;
A
#
# COMPACT_ATOMS: atom_id res chain seq x y z
N MET A 1 58.04 28.21 -27.06
CA MET A 1 56.82 27.51 -27.60
C MET A 1 56.13 26.63 -26.56
N LYS A 2 56.79 25.80 -25.77
CA LYS A 2 56.14 24.89 -24.80
C LYS A 2 55.26 25.54 -23.70
N LYS A 3 55.60 26.75 -23.22
CA LYS A 3 54.81 27.43 -22.17
C LYS A 3 53.49 28.08 -22.68
N ARG A 4 53.33 28.32 -23.97
CA ARG A 4 52.10 28.86 -24.58
C ARG A 4 51.06 27.77 -24.85
N ILE A 5 51.52 26.56 -25.21
CA ILE A 5 50.66 25.42 -25.47
C ILE A 5 49.98 24.95 -24.18
N TRP A 6 50.66 24.98 -23.03
CA TRP A 6 50.11 24.52 -21.75
C TRP A 6 49.02 25.45 -21.20
N LYS A 7 49.10 26.77 -21.49
CA LYS A 7 48.03 27.71 -21.11
C LYS A 7 46.79 27.57 -21.98
N ILE A 8 46.92 27.14 -23.20
CA ILE A 8 45.79 26.89 -24.11
C ILE A 8 45.08 25.57 -23.72
N VAL A 9 45.85 24.56 -23.34
CA VAL A 9 45.29 23.24 -22.90
C VAL A 9 44.60 23.40 -21.56
N SER A 10 45.13 24.22 -20.63
CA SER A 10 44.50 24.53 -19.32
C SER A 10 43.21 25.33 -19.48
N ALA A 11 43.14 26.27 -20.43
CA ALA A 11 41.92 27.04 -20.70
C ALA A 11 40.84 26.18 -21.41
N ALA A 12 41.21 25.28 -22.28
CA ALA A 12 40.29 24.33 -22.93
C ALA A 12 39.71 23.30 -21.94
N LEU A 13 40.53 22.84 -20.95
CA LEU A 13 40.08 21.90 -19.94
C LEU A 13 39.12 22.57 -18.94
N CYS A 14 39.30 23.84 -18.59
CA CYS A 14 38.35 24.62 -17.77
C CYS A 14 37.04 24.93 -18.52
N MET A 15 37.05 25.06 -19.85
CA MET A 15 35.84 25.30 -20.65
C MET A 15 34.98 24.05 -20.84
N ILE A 16 35.59 22.87 -20.78
CA ILE A 16 34.86 21.59 -20.87
C ILE A 16 34.20 21.26 -19.53
N MET A 17 34.70 21.72 -18.37
CA MET A 17 34.09 21.55 -17.04
C MET A 17 32.92 22.50 -16.78
N VAL A 18 32.72 23.56 -17.57
CA VAL A 18 31.61 24.52 -17.37
C VAL A 18 30.39 24.17 -18.24
N MET A 19 30.55 23.27 -19.24
CA MET A 19 29.42 22.85 -20.09
C MET A 19 28.70 21.57 -19.65
N SER A 20 29.07 20.98 -18.52
CA SER A 20 28.42 19.75 -17.99
C SER A 20 27.49 19.97 -16.81
N GLN A 21 27.04 21.22 -16.55
CA GLN A 21 26.12 21.51 -15.43
C GLN A 21 24.80 22.16 -15.85
N THR A 22 24.31 21.93 -17.03
CA THR A 22 23.00 22.45 -17.44
C THR A 22 22.09 21.39 -18.04
N VAL A 23 21.98 20.22 -17.43
CA VAL A 23 20.97 19.21 -17.81
C VAL A 23 20.27 18.57 -16.60
N PHE A 24 20.30 19.19 -15.42
CA PHE A 24 19.54 18.68 -14.27
C PHE A 24 18.74 19.76 -13.54
N ALA A 25 18.18 20.71 -14.25
CA ALA A 25 17.34 21.75 -13.62
C ALA A 25 15.95 21.91 -14.26
N ASP A 26 15.48 20.93 -15.02
CA ASP A 26 14.16 21.04 -15.68
C ASP A 26 13.21 19.89 -15.33
N SER A 27 13.51 19.16 -14.24
CA SER A 27 12.64 18.07 -13.76
C SER A 27 12.01 18.35 -12.39
N ILE A 28 12.05 19.59 -11.89
CA ILE A 28 11.42 19.94 -10.59
C ILE A 28 10.39 21.07 -10.84
N MET A 29 9.49 20.84 -11.79
CA MET A 29 8.22 21.52 -11.95
C MET A 29 7.17 20.53 -12.49
N GLY A 30 7.25 19.26 -12.12
CA GLY A 30 6.14 18.35 -12.18
C GLY A 30 5.28 18.65 -10.94
N GLY A 31 4.14 19.30 -11.10
CA GLY A 31 3.12 19.32 -10.07
C GLY A 31 2.83 17.86 -9.68
N GLU A 32 2.48 17.64 -8.41
CA GLU A 32 2.06 16.32 -7.89
C GLU A 32 1.11 15.70 -8.90
N LYS A 33 1.57 14.67 -9.62
CA LYS A 33 0.73 14.00 -10.61
C LYS A 33 -0.33 13.21 -9.88
N GLU A 34 -1.56 13.41 -10.27
CA GLU A 34 -2.68 12.61 -9.81
C GLU A 34 -3.06 11.60 -10.89
N TYR A 35 -3.31 10.38 -10.46
CA TYR A 35 -3.65 9.26 -11.34
C TYR A 35 -5.09 8.85 -11.12
N VAL A 36 -5.79 8.55 -12.20
CA VAL A 36 -7.17 8.07 -12.18
C VAL A 36 -7.26 6.76 -12.94
N SER A 37 -7.72 5.72 -12.27
CA SER A 37 -8.06 4.48 -12.94
C SER A 37 -9.57 4.29 -12.92
N LEU A 38 -10.17 4.15 -14.09
CA LEU A 38 -11.61 3.98 -14.25
C LEU A 38 -11.95 2.54 -14.66
N GLY A 39 -13.04 1.99 -14.10
CA GLY A 39 -13.59 0.75 -14.60
C GLY A 39 -14.03 0.89 -16.06
N ALA A 40 -13.53 0.01 -16.95
CA ALA A 40 -13.78 0.09 -18.38
C ALA A 40 -15.23 -0.17 -18.80
N ASP A 41 -16.01 -0.83 -17.94
CA ASP A 41 -17.40 -1.22 -18.21
C ASP A 41 -18.42 -0.23 -17.65
N LEU A 42 -17.98 0.96 -17.19
CA LEU A 42 -18.85 2.03 -16.73
C LEU A 42 -19.70 2.58 -17.91
N SER A 43 -21.02 2.59 -17.75
CA SER A 43 -21.88 3.40 -18.60
C SER A 43 -21.62 4.91 -18.35
N GLN A 44 -22.06 5.78 -19.26
CA GLN A 44 -21.87 7.22 -19.12
C GLN A 44 -22.41 7.75 -17.78
N LYS A 45 -23.60 7.32 -17.38
CA LYS A 45 -24.21 7.73 -16.10
C LYS A 45 -23.44 7.21 -14.88
N GLU A 46 -22.95 5.96 -14.93
CA GLU A 46 -22.12 5.38 -13.86
C GLU A 46 -20.80 6.15 -13.76
N LYS A 47 -20.16 6.47 -14.90
CA LYS A 47 -18.93 7.28 -14.95
C LYS A 47 -19.13 8.67 -14.33
N GLU A 48 -20.20 9.37 -14.67
CA GLU A 48 -20.53 10.67 -14.06
C GLU A 48 -20.67 10.57 -12.53
N THR A 49 -21.30 9.49 -12.04
CA THR A 49 -21.43 9.24 -10.60
C THR A 49 -20.08 9.03 -9.93
N VAL A 50 -19.24 8.20 -10.52
CA VAL A 50 -17.91 7.87 -10.01
C VAL A 50 -17.00 9.10 -10.01
N LEU A 51 -16.95 9.87 -11.10
CA LEU A 51 -16.13 11.08 -11.17
C LEU A 51 -16.51 12.10 -10.09
N LYS A 52 -17.80 12.25 -9.82
CA LYS A 52 -18.28 13.12 -8.74
C LYS A 52 -17.83 12.65 -7.35
N LEU A 53 -17.85 11.33 -7.10
CA LEU A 53 -17.40 10.76 -5.83
C LEU A 53 -15.87 10.82 -5.66
N LEU A 54 -15.12 10.77 -6.75
CA LEU A 54 -13.67 10.94 -6.79
C LEU A 54 -13.24 12.43 -6.77
N ASP A 55 -14.20 13.38 -6.77
CA ASP A 55 -13.92 14.81 -6.83
C ASP A 55 -13.11 15.20 -8.07
N ILE A 56 -13.56 14.75 -9.25
CA ILE A 56 -12.93 14.96 -10.55
C ILE A 56 -13.89 15.74 -11.44
N ASP A 57 -13.52 16.98 -11.76
CA ASP A 57 -14.29 17.84 -12.68
C ASP A 57 -13.87 17.65 -14.14
N ASN A 58 -12.58 17.50 -14.40
CA ASN A 58 -12.02 17.34 -15.74
C ASN A 58 -10.95 16.25 -15.78
N LEU A 59 -11.17 15.20 -16.57
CA LEU A 59 -10.20 14.09 -16.70
C LEU A 59 -8.90 14.47 -17.43
N GLU A 60 -8.89 15.59 -18.18
CA GLU A 60 -7.69 16.05 -18.89
C GLU A 60 -6.57 16.49 -17.91
N ASP A 61 -6.92 16.76 -16.65
CA ASP A 61 -5.98 17.19 -15.62
C ASP A 61 -5.25 16.00 -14.94
N TYR A 62 -5.58 14.75 -15.33
CA TYR A 62 -5.10 13.51 -14.70
C TYR A 62 -4.44 12.57 -15.72
N ASP A 63 -3.55 11.73 -15.25
CA ASP A 63 -3.13 10.55 -16.00
C ASP A 63 -4.21 9.46 -15.84
N VAL A 64 -4.91 9.13 -16.92
CA VAL A 64 -6.09 8.26 -16.89
C VAL A 64 -5.81 6.89 -17.51
N GLU A 65 -6.09 5.83 -16.76
CA GLU A 65 -6.09 4.44 -17.24
C GLU A 65 -7.48 3.81 -17.10
N TYR A 66 -7.74 2.75 -17.85
CA TYR A 66 -8.98 1.99 -17.80
C TYR A 66 -8.69 0.54 -17.43
N ILE A 67 -9.30 0.04 -16.38
CA ILE A 67 -9.20 -1.35 -15.96
C ILE A 67 -10.35 -2.14 -16.55
N THR A 68 -10.03 -3.15 -17.31
CA THR A 68 -10.99 -4.09 -17.89
C THR A 68 -11.29 -5.23 -16.92
N ASN A 69 -12.48 -5.82 -17.01
CA ASN A 69 -12.81 -7.00 -16.21
C ASN A 69 -11.88 -8.20 -16.50
N LYS A 70 -11.33 -8.28 -17.72
CA LYS A 70 -10.30 -9.27 -18.04
C LYS A 70 -9.02 -9.08 -17.18
N GLN A 71 -8.57 -7.84 -17.00
CA GLN A 71 -7.41 -7.54 -16.14
C GLN A 71 -7.72 -7.85 -14.67
N GLU A 72 -8.94 -7.53 -14.16
CA GLU A 72 -9.34 -7.98 -12.82
C GLU A 72 -9.19 -9.48 -12.65
N HIS A 73 -9.69 -10.26 -13.58
CA HIS A 73 -9.59 -11.72 -13.56
C HIS A 73 -8.13 -12.20 -13.67
N GLU A 74 -7.29 -11.56 -14.48
CA GLU A 74 -5.87 -11.90 -14.59
C GLU A 74 -5.11 -11.68 -13.28
N TYR A 75 -5.50 -10.68 -12.49
CA TYR A 75 -4.85 -10.36 -11.21
C TYR A 75 -5.44 -11.13 -10.01
N LEU A 76 -6.73 -11.49 -10.07
CA LEU A 76 -7.46 -11.89 -8.86
C LEU A 76 -8.13 -13.28 -8.92
N ASP A 77 -8.19 -13.96 -10.08
CA ASP A 77 -8.88 -15.26 -10.24
C ASP A 77 -8.31 -16.39 -9.37
N GLU A 78 -7.02 -16.29 -9.00
CA GLU A 78 -6.37 -17.28 -8.12
C GLU A 78 -6.76 -17.07 -6.65
N TYR A 79 -7.22 -15.87 -6.29
CA TYR A 79 -7.47 -15.45 -4.90
C TYR A 79 -8.95 -15.27 -4.59
N LEU A 80 -9.72 -14.71 -5.50
CA LEU A 80 -11.12 -14.36 -5.29
C LEU A 80 -12.06 -15.16 -6.18
N SER A 81 -13.24 -15.49 -5.63
CA SER A 81 -14.28 -16.11 -6.43
C SER A 81 -14.79 -15.17 -7.51
N LYS A 82 -15.21 -15.72 -8.64
CA LYS A 82 -15.82 -14.95 -9.75
C LYS A 82 -17.05 -14.14 -9.32
N SER A 83 -17.72 -14.54 -8.25
CA SER A 83 -18.86 -13.79 -7.70
C SER A 83 -18.44 -12.52 -6.98
N VAL A 84 -17.25 -12.47 -6.41
CA VAL A 84 -16.67 -11.26 -5.80
C VAL A 84 -16.10 -10.34 -6.85
N ILE A 85 -15.34 -10.85 -7.82
CA ILE A 85 -14.78 -10.06 -8.92
C ILE A 85 -15.93 -9.52 -9.80
N GLY A 86 -16.89 -10.35 -10.12
CA GLY A 86 -18.03 -9.99 -10.97
C GLY A 86 -17.69 -10.10 -12.46
N SER A 87 -18.59 -9.56 -13.30
CA SER A 87 -18.50 -9.61 -14.76
C SER A 87 -18.30 -8.25 -15.42
N ARG A 88 -18.09 -7.20 -14.66
CA ARG A 88 -17.92 -5.82 -15.11
C ARG A 88 -16.91 -5.11 -14.19
N ALA A 89 -15.91 -4.48 -14.78
CA ALA A 89 -15.00 -3.57 -14.07
C ALA A 89 -15.67 -2.20 -13.93
N LEU A 90 -16.11 -1.87 -12.72
CA LEU A 90 -16.89 -0.66 -12.43
C LEU A 90 -16.26 0.23 -11.35
N SER A 91 -15.60 -0.36 -10.35
CA SER A 91 -14.93 0.44 -9.34
C SER A 91 -13.74 1.18 -9.93
N SER A 92 -13.51 2.37 -9.42
CA SER A 92 -12.52 3.31 -9.93
C SER A 92 -11.77 3.94 -8.77
N VAL A 93 -10.58 4.44 -9.04
CA VAL A 93 -9.70 5.00 -8.01
C VAL A 93 -9.01 6.26 -8.52
N ARG A 94 -8.86 7.23 -7.62
CA ARG A 94 -7.92 8.35 -7.75
C ARG A 94 -6.79 8.13 -6.76
N VAL A 95 -5.56 8.20 -7.26
CA VAL A 95 -4.35 8.12 -6.44
C VAL A 95 -3.58 9.41 -6.58
N LYS A 96 -3.27 10.04 -5.46
CA LYS A 96 -2.43 11.21 -5.37
C LYS A 96 -1.20 10.84 -4.57
N GLU A 97 -0.02 11.14 -5.11
CA GLU A 97 1.25 10.98 -4.42
C GLU A 97 1.37 11.95 -3.25
N GLY A 98 1.97 11.51 -2.14
CA GLY A 98 2.28 12.33 -0.96
C GLY A 98 1.36 12.06 0.22
N GLY A 99 1.66 12.71 1.33
CA GLY A 99 1.08 12.48 2.65
C GLY A 99 2.04 11.72 3.58
N ASP A 100 1.55 11.34 4.74
CA ASP A 100 2.29 10.49 5.70
C ASP A 100 1.63 9.09 5.67
N GLY A 101 2.21 8.16 4.90
CA GLY A 101 1.67 6.82 4.69
C GLY A 101 0.52 6.77 3.67
N ILE A 102 -0.25 5.68 3.71
CA ILE A 102 -1.36 5.43 2.80
C ILE A 102 -2.69 5.79 3.47
N GLU A 103 -3.31 6.86 2.98
CA GLU A 103 -4.67 7.23 3.37
C GLU A 103 -5.67 6.69 2.34
N VAL A 104 -6.68 5.94 2.78
CA VAL A 104 -7.71 5.38 1.91
C VAL A 104 -9.08 5.90 2.29
N LYS A 105 -9.89 6.25 1.29
CA LYS A 105 -11.31 6.56 1.42
C LYS A 105 -12.11 5.77 0.40
N THR A 106 -13.22 5.20 0.80
CA THR A 106 -14.08 4.41 -0.08
C THR A 106 -15.49 4.97 -0.16
N TYR A 107 -16.09 4.92 -1.35
CA TYR A 107 -17.47 5.30 -1.60
C TYR A 107 -18.20 4.18 -2.37
N ASN A 108 -19.29 3.68 -1.82
CA ASN A 108 -20.09 2.60 -2.42
C ASN A 108 -19.27 1.31 -2.68
N ILE A 109 -18.38 0.97 -1.76
CA ILE A 109 -17.61 -0.28 -1.79
C ILE A 109 -18.09 -1.16 -0.63
N SER A 110 -18.28 -2.45 -0.89
CA SER A 110 -18.87 -3.39 0.05
C SER A 110 -18.00 -4.59 0.41
N PHE A 111 -16.86 -4.79 -0.25
CA PHE A 111 -15.96 -5.91 0.04
C PHE A 111 -14.56 -5.43 0.39
N CYS A 112 -13.90 -4.69 -0.50
CA CYS A 112 -12.55 -4.15 -0.21
C CYS A 112 -12.69 -2.92 0.70
N THR A 113 -12.49 -3.11 2.00
CA THR A 113 -12.54 -2.01 2.98
C THR A 113 -11.34 -1.08 2.86
N GLU A 114 -11.38 0.08 3.55
CA GLU A 114 -10.26 1.04 3.57
C GLU A 114 -8.99 0.42 4.15
N GLY A 115 -9.12 -0.41 5.21
CA GLY A 115 -7.99 -1.12 5.81
C GLY A 115 -7.42 -2.21 4.91
N MET A 116 -8.28 -2.96 4.21
CA MET A 116 -7.85 -3.97 3.24
C MET A 116 -7.05 -3.34 2.09
N TYR A 117 -7.53 -2.21 1.51
CA TYR A 117 -6.76 -1.47 0.52
C TYR A 117 -5.41 -1.01 1.07
N ARG A 118 -5.40 -0.38 2.25
CA ARG A 118 -4.16 0.13 2.87
C ARG A 118 -3.14 -0.98 3.05
N ASN A 119 -3.57 -2.10 3.62
CA ASN A 119 -2.68 -3.22 3.90
C ASN A 119 -2.12 -3.85 2.61
N ALA A 120 -2.97 -4.10 1.61
CA ALA A 120 -2.55 -4.67 0.33
C ALA A 120 -1.63 -3.73 -0.46
N LEU A 121 -1.92 -2.42 -0.48
CA LEU A 121 -1.08 -1.44 -1.17
C LEU A 121 0.29 -1.27 -0.51
N ALA A 122 0.36 -1.33 0.84
CA ALA A 122 1.64 -1.34 1.55
C ALA A 122 2.46 -2.59 1.22
N THR A 123 1.83 -3.77 1.12
CA THR A 123 2.49 -5.02 0.72
C THR A 123 2.92 -4.98 -0.76
N ALA A 124 2.19 -4.27 -1.61
CA ALA A 124 2.60 -4.01 -2.99
C ALA A 124 3.79 -3.03 -3.09
N GLY A 125 4.21 -2.39 -1.99
CA GLY A 125 5.34 -1.46 -1.93
C GLY A 125 4.96 0.02 -2.05
N MET A 126 3.67 0.37 -2.04
CA MET A 126 3.23 1.78 -2.01
C MET A 126 3.51 2.38 -0.64
N GLU A 127 4.14 3.55 -0.59
CA GLU A 127 4.55 4.19 0.66
C GLU A 127 3.60 5.34 1.06
N ASN A 128 3.60 6.43 0.30
CA ASN A 128 2.91 7.66 0.64
C ASN A 128 1.89 8.01 -0.45
N ALA A 129 0.61 7.81 -0.17
CA ALA A 129 -0.45 8.10 -1.13
C ALA A 129 -1.80 8.42 -0.48
N GLN A 130 -2.57 9.28 -1.14
CA GLN A 130 -3.98 9.47 -0.87
C GLN A 130 -4.79 8.73 -1.93
N VAL A 131 -5.52 7.72 -1.51
CA VAL A 131 -6.28 6.81 -2.38
C VAL A 131 -7.76 7.02 -2.14
N THR A 132 -8.48 7.43 -3.16
CA THR A 132 -9.95 7.57 -3.10
C THR A 132 -10.58 6.58 -4.07
N VAL A 133 -11.40 5.67 -3.56
CA VAL A 133 -12.06 4.61 -4.32
C VAL A 133 -13.55 4.87 -4.41
N ALA A 134 -14.14 4.67 -5.58
CA ALA A 134 -15.57 4.86 -5.78
C ALA A 134 -16.20 3.78 -6.67
N GLY A 135 -17.39 3.32 -6.26
CA GLY A 135 -18.31 2.56 -7.08
C GLY A 135 -19.51 3.40 -7.51
N PRO A 136 -20.13 3.13 -8.67
CA PRO A 136 -21.36 3.84 -9.09
C PRO A 136 -22.57 3.48 -8.20
N PHE A 137 -22.52 2.35 -7.55
CA PHE A 137 -23.42 1.81 -6.52
C PHE A 137 -22.61 0.81 -5.69
N ASN A 138 -23.20 0.17 -4.69
CA ASN A 138 -22.48 -0.78 -3.81
C ASN A 138 -21.93 -1.97 -4.60
N ILE A 139 -20.61 -2.11 -4.66
CA ILE A 139 -19.87 -3.14 -5.41
C ILE A 139 -18.62 -3.60 -4.63
N SER A 140 -17.96 -4.68 -5.08
CA SER A 140 -16.79 -5.26 -4.39
C SER A 140 -15.60 -4.31 -4.24
N GLY A 141 -15.24 -3.59 -5.29
CA GLY A 141 -14.06 -2.70 -5.27
C GLY A 141 -12.81 -3.27 -5.95
N THR A 142 -12.87 -4.48 -6.47
CA THR A 142 -11.71 -5.22 -7.00
C THR A 142 -11.03 -4.56 -8.20
N ALA A 143 -11.76 -3.95 -9.14
CA ALA A 143 -11.15 -3.22 -10.24
C ALA A 143 -10.32 -2.01 -9.76
N ALA A 144 -10.79 -1.32 -8.72
CA ALA A 144 -10.06 -0.19 -8.14
C ALA A 144 -8.76 -0.63 -7.45
N LEU A 145 -8.69 -1.84 -6.87
CA LEU A 145 -7.45 -2.38 -6.32
C LEU A 145 -6.39 -2.57 -7.41
N VAL A 146 -6.77 -3.24 -8.50
CA VAL A 146 -5.89 -3.39 -9.67
C VAL A 146 -5.48 -2.02 -10.21
N GLY A 147 -6.43 -1.09 -10.28
CA GLY A 147 -6.17 0.29 -10.73
C GLY A 147 -5.19 1.04 -9.83
N ALA A 148 -5.26 0.88 -8.51
CA ALA A 148 -4.33 1.52 -7.57
C ALA A 148 -2.91 0.97 -7.70
N MET A 149 -2.75 -0.34 -7.89
CA MET A 149 -1.44 -0.97 -8.14
C MET A 149 -0.81 -0.45 -9.45
N LYS A 150 -1.61 -0.34 -10.51
CA LYS A 150 -1.14 0.23 -11.80
C LYS A 150 -0.82 1.72 -11.72
N ALA A 151 -1.59 2.48 -10.95
CA ALA A 151 -1.29 3.88 -10.67
C ALA A 151 0.08 3.99 -9.99
N TYR A 152 0.37 3.16 -9.00
CA TYR A 152 1.68 3.11 -8.34
C TYR A 152 2.81 2.82 -9.33
N GLU A 153 2.65 1.82 -10.21
CA GLU A 153 3.63 1.52 -11.27
C GLU A 153 3.86 2.74 -12.20
N SER A 154 2.80 3.47 -12.52
CA SER A 154 2.90 4.68 -13.36
C SER A 154 3.56 5.85 -12.65
N MET A 155 3.34 5.98 -11.33
CA MET A 155 3.93 7.04 -10.50
C MET A 155 5.43 6.85 -10.31
N THR A 156 5.85 5.64 -9.98
CA THR A 156 7.25 5.32 -9.68
C THR A 156 8.08 5.01 -10.94
N GLY A 157 7.43 4.60 -12.02
CA GLY A 157 8.08 4.04 -13.21
C GLY A 157 8.63 2.63 -12.98
N GLU A 158 8.36 2.02 -11.84
CA GLU A 158 8.76 0.68 -11.46
C GLU A 158 7.54 -0.24 -11.42
N LYS A 159 7.70 -1.49 -11.83
CA LYS A 159 6.64 -2.49 -11.70
C LYS A 159 6.62 -3.03 -10.28
N VAL A 160 5.42 -3.26 -9.77
CA VAL A 160 5.25 -4.09 -8.57
C VAL A 160 5.81 -5.48 -8.87
N SER A 161 6.67 -6.01 -8.00
CA SER A 161 7.21 -7.35 -8.20
C SER A 161 6.10 -8.41 -8.20
N GLU A 162 6.30 -9.53 -8.89
CA GLU A 162 5.29 -10.60 -8.89
C GLU A 162 5.07 -11.13 -7.47
N GLU A 163 6.11 -11.19 -6.66
CA GLU A 163 6.07 -11.63 -5.26
C GLU A 163 5.24 -10.67 -4.38
N ASN A 164 5.48 -9.36 -4.51
CA ASN A 164 4.71 -8.36 -3.77
C ASN A 164 3.24 -8.35 -4.20
N LEU A 165 2.98 -8.46 -5.51
CA LEU A 165 1.63 -8.51 -6.04
C LEU A 165 0.86 -9.74 -5.54
N ASP A 166 1.51 -10.91 -5.55
CA ASP A 166 0.96 -12.15 -5.05
C ASP A 166 0.62 -12.07 -3.55
N ALA A 167 1.55 -11.57 -2.74
CA ALA A 167 1.33 -11.38 -1.31
C ALA A 167 0.23 -10.36 -1.01
N ALA A 168 0.20 -9.23 -1.72
CA ALA A 168 -0.83 -8.19 -1.55
C ALA A 168 -2.24 -8.71 -1.86
N ASN A 169 -2.39 -9.47 -2.96
CA ASN A 169 -3.65 -10.10 -3.32
C ASN A 169 -4.08 -11.16 -2.30
N GLN A 170 -3.14 -11.99 -1.85
CA GLN A 170 -3.42 -12.99 -0.81
C GLN A 170 -3.78 -12.33 0.52
N GLU A 171 -3.11 -11.24 0.90
CA GLU A 171 -3.43 -10.49 2.12
C GLU A 171 -4.88 -9.97 2.11
N LEU A 172 -5.32 -9.42 0.99
CA LEU A 172 -6.69 -8.95 0.85
C LEU A 172 -7.70 -10.10 1.08
N VAL A 173 -7.45 -11.26 0.49
CA VAL A 173 -8.33 -12.43 0.63
C VAL A 173 -8.32 -12.98 2.05
N VAL A 174 -7.15 -13.18 2.65
CA VAL A 174 -7.02 -13.69 4.01
C VAL A 174 -7.66 -12.74 5.01
N THR A 175 -7.45 -11.40 4.85
CA THR A 175 -8.12 -10.40 5.68
C THR A 175 -9.63 -10.51 5.59
N GLY A 176 -10.19 -10.65 4.38
CA GLY A 176 -11.63 -10.83 4.19
C GLY A 176 -12.17 -12.12 4.82
N GLN A 177 -11.46 -13.23 4.69
CA GLN A 177 -11.85 -14.52 5.31
C GLN A 177 -11.79 -14.45 6.85
N VAL A 178 -10.74 -13.88 7.40
CA VAL A 178 -10.60 -13.69 8.86
C VAL A 178 -11.68 -12.74 9.39
N ALA A 179 -12.04 -11.71 8.61
CA ALA A 179 -13.10 -10.76 8.95
C ALA A 179 -14.47 -11.44 9.14
N GLU A 180 -14.75 -12.52 8.42
CA GLU A 180 -16.00 -13.29 8.61
C GLU A 180 -16.12 -13.89 10.02
N SER A 181 -14.98 -14.18 10.66
CA SER A 181 -14.91 -14.79 11.99
C SER A 181 -14.81 -13.79 13.12
N ILE A 182 -14.06 -12.70 12.94
CA ILE A 182 -13.70 -11.77 14.04
C ILE A 182 -14.18 -10.33 13.84
N GLY A 183 -14.66 -9.96 12.65
CA GLY A 183 -15.04 -8.61 12.26
C GLY A 183 -14.01 -7.93 11.34
N GLU A 184 -14.50 -6.98 10.52
CA GLU A 184 -13.66 -6.31 9.51
C GLU A 184 -12.54 -5.48 10.14
N GLU A 185 -12.87 -4.66 11.12
CA GLU A 185 -11.91 -3.76 11.79
C GLU A 185 -10.84 -4.56 12.55
N GLU A 186 -11.26 -5.60 13.27
CA GLU A 186 -10.37 -6.48 14.03
C GLU A 186 -9.42 -7.26 13.11
N ALA A 187 -9.91 -7.74 11.98
CA ALA A 187 -9.09 -8.46 10.99
C ALA A 187 -8.04 -7.55 10.36
N GLU A 188 -8.43 -6.34 9.93
CA GLU A 188 -7.51 -5.34 9.37
C GLU A 188 -6.40 -4.96 10.35
N GLN A 189 -6.76 -4.70 11.61
CA GLN A 189 -5.82 -4.34 12.66
C GLN A 189 -4.87 -5.49 12.98
N LEU A 190 -5.40 -6.70 13.08
CA LEU A 190 -4.60 -7.90 13.34
C LEU A 190 -3.57 -8.12 12.24
N MET A 191 -4.01 -8.09 10.98
CA MET A 191 -3.12 -8.29 9.83
C MET A 191 -2.00 -7.26 9.79
N ALA A 192 -2.31 -5.97 9.99
CA ALA A 192 -1.32 -4.91 10.00
C ALA A 192 -0.29 -5.07 11.14
N LEU A 193 -0.74 -5.43 12.35
CA LEU A 193 0.16 -5.65 13.50
C LEU A 193 1.04 -6.88 13.34
N VAL A 194 0.47 -7.99 12.86
CA VAL A 194 1.25 -9.22 12.64
C VAL A 194 2.31 -8.96 11.56
N LYS A 195 1.93 -8.35 10.43
CA LYS A 195 2.83 -8.01 9.34
C LYS A 195 3.98 -7.11 9.82
N GLU A 196 3.67 -6.01 10.50
CA GLU A 196 4.67 -5.12 11.07
C GLU A 196 5.68 -5.88 11.93
N LYS A 197 5.21 -6.70 12.86
CA LYS A 197 6.09 -7.46 13.77
C LYS A 197 6.91 -8.53 13.04
N VAL A 198 6.34 -9.24 12.08
CA VAL A 198 7.05 -10.24 11.26
C VAL A 198 8.20 -9.59 10.52
N VAL A 199 7.93 -8.51 9.78
CA VAL A 199 8.94 -7.81 8.98
C VAL A 199 9.98 -7.11 9.88
N SER A 200 9.54 -6.38 10.92
CA SER A 200 10.45 -5.60 11.77
C SER A 200 11.35 -6.46 12.66
N ARG A 201 10.92 -7.69 13.02
CA ARG A 201 11.73 -8.63 13.80
C ARG A 201 12.56 -9.57 12.95
N GLY A 202 12.33 -9.60 11.61
CA GLY A 202 12.95 -10.55 10.70
C GLY A 202 12.56 -11.99 11.03
N ALA A 203 11.26 -12.22 11.30
CA ALA A 203 10.77 -13.55 11.66
C ALA A 203 10.61 -14.40 10.39
N GLU A 204 11.47 -15.41 10.24
CA GLU A 204 11.50 -16.31 9.07
C GLU A 204 10.97 -17.71 9.42
N SER A 205 11.01 -18.10 10.71
CA SER A 205 10.56 -19.42 11.13
C SER A 205 9.06 -19.46 11.42
N VAL A 206 8.42 -20.59 11.13
CA VAL A 206 7.02 -20.86 11.48
C VAL A 206 6.74 -20.58 12.96
N GLU A 207 7.63 -21.03 13.85
CA GLU A 207 7.48 -20.89 15.31
C GLU A 207 7.52 -19.42 15.76
N ASP A 208 8.36 -18.58 15.12
CA ASP A 208 8.42 -17.16 15.40
C ASP A 208 7.15 -16.45 14.90
N ILE A 209 6.67 -16.79 13.71
CA ILE A 209 5.45 -16.24 13.12
C ILE A 209 4.22 -16.62 13.96
N GLU A 210 4.07 -17.89 14.37
CA GLU A 210 2.99 -18.32 15.26
C GLU A 210 3.00 -17.54 16.60
N THR A 211 4.20 -17.34 17.17
CA THR A 211 4.36 -16.54 18.40
C THR A 211 3.88 -15.10 18.18
N ILE A 212 4.23 -14.49 17.05
CA ILE A 212 3.83 -13.11 16.71
C ILE A 212 2.31 -13.02 16.50
N ILE A 213 1.70 -14.02 15.85
CA ILE A 213 0.25 -14.09 15.66
C ILE A 213 -0.45 -14.12 17.01
N ASP A 214 0.01 -15.00 17.93
CA ASP A 214 -0.55 -15.12 19.27
C ASP A 214 -0.38 -13.84 20.10
N GLU A 215 0.79 -13.22 20.08
CA GLU A 215 1.03 -11.94 20.72
C GLU A 215 0.06 -10.88 20.22
N SER A 216 -0.09 -10.75 18.90
CA SER A 216 -0.91 -9.71 18.28
C SER A 216 -2.41 -9.94 18.55
N ALA A 217 -2.88 -11.19 18.46
CA ALA A 217 -4.25 -11.54 18.78
C ALA A 217 -4.57 -11.26 20.27
N ASN A 218 -3.65 -11.57 21.19
CA ASN A 218 -3.81 -11.27 22.61
C ASN A 218 -3.82 -9.75 22.88
N GLU A 219 -2.99 -8.96 22.20
CA GLU A 219 -2.95 -7.51 22.33
C GLU A 219 -4.28 -6.87 21.93
N LEU A 220 -4.89 -7.36 20.87
CA LEU A 220 -6.19 -6.92 20.38
C LEU A 220 -7.39 -7.59 21.09
N ASN A 221 -7.12 -8.52 22.04
CA ASN A 221 -8.13 -9.33 22.71
C ASN A 221 -9.00 -10.13 21.70
N ILE A 222 -8.38 -10.61 20.64
CA ILE A 222 -9.00 -11.43 19.58
C ILE A 222 -8.79 -12.92 19.88
N LYS A 223 -9.80 -13.72 19.58
CA LYS A 223 -9.70 -15.18 19.58
C LYS A 223 -9.75 -15.70 18.16
N LEU A 224 -8.65 -16.26 17.69
CA LEU A 224 -8.53 -16.88 16.39
C LEU A 224 -8.94 -18.35 16.42
N SER A 225 -9.60 -18.81 15.35
CA SER A 225 -9.74 -20.22 15.05
C SER A 225 -8.40 -20.80 14.57
N ASP A 226 -8.23 -22.12 14.68
CA ASP A 226 -7.01 -22.78 14.16
C ASP A 226 -6.88 -22.58 12.64
N GLU A 227 -8.02 -22.52 11.93
CA GLU A 227 -8.06 -22.29 10.50
C GLU A 227 -7.62 -20.87 10.12
N ASP A 228 -8.11 -19.84 10.82
CA ASP A 228 -7.71 -18.45 10.57
C ASP A 228 -6.23 -18.24 10.92
N ARG A 229 -5.75 -18.88 12.01
CA ARG A 229 -4.34 -18.86 12.38
C ARG A 229 -3.46 -19.43 11.27
N ALA A 230 -3.82 -20.58 10.71
CA ALA A 230 -3.04 -21.21 9.64
C ALA A 230 -3.01 -20.36 8.38
N ARG A 231 -4.14 -19.70 8.03
CA ARG A 231 -4.17 -18.76 6.88
C ARG A 231 -3.25 -17.55 7.08
N ILE A 232 -3.27 -16.97 8.28
CA ILE A 232 -2.41 -15.83 8.60
C ILE A 232 -0.94 -16.26 8.58
N GLU A 233 -0.60 -17.42 9.14
CA GLU A 233 0.76 -17.98 9.15
C GLU A 233 1.29 -18.16 7.73
N GLU A 234 0.54 -18.82 6.83
CA GLU A 234 0.93 -19.04 5.43
C GLU A 234 1.19 -17.72 4.70
N LEU A 235 0.32 -16.74 4.89
CA LEU A 235 0.52 -15.41 4.34
C LEU A 235 1.76 -14.72 4.90
N MET A 236 1.98 -14.77 6.20
CA MET A 236 3.11 -14.11 6.86
C MET A 236 4.46 -14.75 6.50
N GLN A 237 4.51 -16.06 6.24
CA GLN A 237 5.70 -16.71 5.67
C GLN A 237 6.06 -16.11 4.30
N LYS A 238 5.07 -15.85 3.45
CA LYS A 238 5.28 -15.20 2.15
C LYS A 238 5.74 -13.75 2.31
N ILE A 239 5.12 -13.01 3.24
CA ILE A 239 5.46 -11.60 3.50
C ILE A 239 6.86 -11.45 4.12
N SER A 240 7.31 -12.40 4.93
CA SER A 240 8.63 -12.34 5.57
C SER A 240 9.80 -12.31 4.58
N ASP A 241 9.59 -12.83 3.38
CA ASP A 241 10.58 -12.86 2.30
C ASP A 241 10.60 -11.55 1.46
N LEU A 242 9.65 -10.63 1.70
CA LEU A 242 9.55 -9.39 0.94
C LEU A 242 10.40 -8.27 1.55
N ASP A 243 10.96 -7.42 0.69
CA ASP A 243 11.64 -6.17 1.09
C ASP A 243 10.59 -5.05 1.23
N LEU A 244 9.97 -4.95 2.40
CA LEU A 244 8.94 -3.95 2.70
C LEU A 244 9.50 -2.79 3.54
N ASP A 245 8.93 -1.59 3.37
CA ASP A 245 9.28 -0.42 4.18
C ASP A 245 8.83 -0.60 5.64
N ILE A 246 9.82 -0.87 6.50
CA ILE A 246 9.59 -1.12 7.92
C ILE A 246 9.04 0.13 8.62
N ASP A 247 9.47 1.33 8.25
CA ASP A 247 9.07 2.57 8.93
C ASP A 247 7.61 2.88 8.62
N GLN A 248 7.16 2.65 7.40
CA GLN A 248 5.75 2.72 7.02
C GLN A 248 4.87 1.72 7.77
N LEU A 249 5.30 0.47 7.88
CA LEU A 249 4.55 -0.55 8.64
C LEU A 249 4.42 -0.18 10.11
N LYS A 250 5.45 0.44 10.71
CA LYS A 250 5.42 0.95 12.08
C LYS A 250 4.45 2.11 12.27
N GLU A 251 4.40 3.06 11.33
CA GLU A 251 3.42 4.16 11.41
C GLU A 251 1.99 3.63 11.32
N GLN A 252 1.71 2.65 10.45
CA GLN A 252 0.41 1.99 10.41
C GLN A 252 0.05 1.31 11.75
N ALA A 253 1.00 0.58 12.34
CA ALA A 253 0.79 -0.05 13.65
C ALA A 253 0.55 0.97 14.76
N LYS A 254 1.29 2.08 14.76
CA LYS A 254 1.12 3.18 15.71
C LYS A 254 -0.27 3.81 15.62
N ASP A 255 -0.79 4.02 14.42
CA ASP A 255 -2.14 4.56 14.23
C ASP A 255 -3.21 3.62 14.80
N ILE A 256 -3.03 2.29 14.62
CA ILE A 256 -3.89 1.28 15.21
C ILE A 256 -3.86 1.39 16.74
N TYR A 257 -2.69 1.45 17.36
CA TYR A 257 -2.57 1.59 18.81
C TYR A 257 -3.19 2.89 19.34
N ASN A 258 -2.97 4.02 18.66
CA ASN A 258 -3.58 5.30 19.00
C ASN A 258 -5.11 5.24 18.95
N LYS A 259 -5.66 4.59 17.93
CA LYS A 259 -7.10 4.38 17.77
C LYS A 259 -7.66 3.53 18.90
N LEU A 260 -7.05 2.41 19.21
CA LEU A 260 -7.45 1.51 20.30
C LEU A 260 -7.41 2.20 21.68
N GLU A 261 -6.38 3.02 21.93
CA GLU A 261 -6.30 3.83 23.15
C GLU A 261 -7.45 4.84 23.24
N SER A 262 -7.79 5.50 22.15
CA SER A 262 -8.91 6.46 22.09
C SER A 262 -10.26 5.79 22.37
N MET A 263 -10.42 4.51 22.06
CA MET A 263 -11.58 3.68 22.34
C MET A 263 -11.61 3.15 23.80
N GLY A 264 -10.61 3.50 24.62
CA GLY A 264 -10.53 3.13 26.03
C GLY A 264 -9.98 1.73 26.29
N ILE A 265 -9.42 1.08 25.28
CA ILE A 265 -8.67 -0.17 25.45
C ILE A 265 -7.35 0.16 26.14
N LYS A 266 -7.27 -0.20 27.42
CA LYS A 266 -6.06 0.03 28.20
C LYS A 266 -5.06 -1.09 27.94
N PHE A 267 -4.01 -0.78 27.21
CA PHE A 267 -2.84 -1.64 27.16
C PHE A 267 -2.12 -1.63 28.50
N ASN A 268 -1.56 -2.76 28.90
CA ASN A 268 -0.77 -2.89 30.12
C ASN A 268 0.42 -1.91 30.08
N GLU A 269 0.73 -1.20 31.19
CA GLU A 269 1.88 -0.28 31.28
C GLU A 269 3.21 -0.92 30.85
N GLY A 270 3.35 -2.23 31.01
CA GLY A 270 4.49 -3.01 30.52
C GLY A 270 4.54 -3.10 28.98
N PHE A 271 3.40 -3.04 28.31
CA PHE A 271 3.28 -3.04 26.86
C PHE A 271 3.78 -1.71 26.27
N PHE A 272 3.27 -0.58 26.74
CA PHE A 272 3.77 0.74 26.30
C PHE A 272 5.25 0.95 26.60
N THR A 273 5.73 0.39 27.71
CA THR A 273 7.16 0.45 28.04
C THR A 273 7.99 -0.40 27.08
N LYS A 274 7.52 -1.57 26.68
CA LYS A 274 8.18 -2.42 25.70
C LYS A 274 8.12 -1.78 24.31
N LEU A 275 6.97 -1.30 23.89
CA LEU A 275 6.77 -0.59 22.62
C LEU A 275 7.65 0.67 22.55
N LYS A 276 7.64 1.50 23.60
CA LYS A 276 8.50 2.68 23.71
C LYS A 276 10.00 2.33 23.74
N ASN A 277 10.40 1.31 24.47
CA ASN A 277 11.80 0.89 24.53
C ASN A 277 12.24 0.28 23.20
N TRP A 278 11.35 -0.41 22.52
CA TRP A 278 11.57 -0.94 21.18
C TRP A 278 11.70 0.22 20.16
N PHE A 279 10.81 1.22 20.17
CA PHE A 279 10.99 2.44 19.38
C PHE A 279 12.31 3.16 19.68
N LEU A 280 12.72 3.27 20.94
CA LEU A 280 13.97 3.91 21.34
C LEU A 280 15.20 3.10 20.92
N SER A 281 15.15 1.76 20.93
CA SER A 281 16.26 0.92 20.50
C SER A 281 16.56 1.02 19.00
N LEU A 282 15.58 1.43 18.21
CA LEU A 282 15.75 1.66 16.77
C LEU A 282 16.51 2.97 16.47
N PHE A 283 16.33 3.99 17.30
CA PHE A 283 17.13 5.23 17.20
C PHE A 283 18.58 5.06 17.63
N ASP A 284 18.88 4.08 18.52
CA ASP A 284 20.24 3.77 18.94
C ASP A 284 21.04 2.95 17.91
N PHE A 285 20.36 2.24 17.01
CA PHE A 285 21.00 1.49 15.91
C PHE A 285 21.39 2.40 14.71
N LEU A 286 20.78 3.58 14.59
CA LEU A 286 21.07 4.58 13.55
C LEU A 286 22.16 5.60 13.97
N ARG A 287 22.81 5.41 15.12
CA ARG A 287 23.96 6.18 15.62
C ARG A 287 25.23 5.35 15.56
#